data_b4d3ead94150d0f59b3ba1e0d2829966
#
_entry.id   b4d3ead94150d0f59b3ba1e0d2829966
#
_cell.length_a   1.000
_cell.length_b   1.000
_cell.length_c   1.000
_cell.angle_alpha   90.00
_cell.angle_beta   90.00
_cell.angle_gamma   90.00
#
_symmetry.space_group_name_H-M   'P 1'
#
loop_
_entity.id
_entity.type
_entity.pdbx_description
1 polymer ?
#
loop_
_entity_poly.entity_id
_entity_poly.type
_entity_poly.pdbx_seq_one_letter_code
_entity_poly.pdbx_strand_id
1 'polypeptide(L)'
;MLMLLLPIGLFGCGAKKKYTSADVSAISFSCSSMSYTDSYIYSLKKENEEWFFDANYSYDFENPRVEFENKKVSTQDAAAILEAVKEQDLILQAQKYKPPRIKAFVLDGGGYYLYFKMNDGTEIKAEIYNENLVNVLRTLAEKCR
;
A
#
# COMPACT_ATOMS: atom_id res chain seq x y z
N MET A 1 31.65 51.03 17.44
CA MET A 1 31.06 50.56 16.17
C MET A 1 30.81 49.07 16.32
N LEU A 2 29.55 48.71 16.68
CA LEU A 2 29.16 47.35 17.03
C LEU A 2 28.54 46.69 15.80
N MET A 3 29.22 45.71 15.21
CA MET A 3 28.77 44.99 14.01
C MET A 3 27.86 43.86 14.44
N LEU A 4 26.54 43.99 14.24
CA LEU A 4 25.55 42.94 14.44
C LEU A 4 25.65 41.92 13.28
N LEU A 5 26.19 40.75 13.56
CA LEU A 5 26.12 39.61 12.65
C LEU A 5 24.73 38.95 12.79
N LEU A 6 23.86 39.14 11.81
CA LEU A 6 22.61 38.42 11.64
C LEU A 6 22.92 36.96 11.20
N PRO A 7 22.37 35.96 11.85
CA PRO A 7 22.49 34.60 11.35
C PRO A 7 21.61 34.42 10.10
N ILE A 8 22.24 34.15 8.97
CA ILE A 8 21.57 33.74 7.74
C ILE A 8 21.00 32.36 8.03
N GLY A 9 19.70 32.28 8.29
CA GLY A 9 18.96 31.05 8.38
C GLY A 9 19.03 30.29 7.05
N LEU A 10 19.82 29.25 7.00
CA LEU A 10 19.78 28.25 5.95
C LEU A 10 18.39 27.58 6.01
N PHE A 11 17.49 28.04 5.16
CA PHE A 11 16.28 27.28 4.81
C PHE A 11 16.74 25.99 4.14
N GLY A 12 16.99 24.96 4.94
CA GLY A 12 17.21 23.61 4.48
C GLY A 12 15.95 23.18 3.74
N CYS A 13 16.05 23.07 2.43
CA CYS A 13 15.07 22.35 1.62
C CYS A 13 15.11 20.90 2.11
N GLY A 14 14.23 20.54 3.03
CA GLY A 14 14.19 19.22 3.65
C GLY A 14 13.97 18.17 2.56
N ALA A 15 15.03 17.43 2.23
CA ALA A 15 14.93 16.30 1.33
C ALA A 15 13.85 15.34 1.87
N LYS A 16 12.83 15.02 1.06
CA LYS A 16 11.80 14.06 1.44
C LYS A 16 12.46 12.75 1.83
N LYS A 17 12.12 12.21 2.99
CA LYS A 17 12.62 10.93 3.46
C LYS A 17 12.34 9.85 2.42
N LYS A 18 13.38 9.10 2.04
CA LYS A 18 13.26 7.98 1.14
C LYS A 18 12.97 6.71 1.96
N TYR A 19 11.80 6.13 1.76
CA TYR A 19 11.43 4.87 2.38
C TYR A 19 11.82 3.67 1.52
N THR A 20 12.01 2.53 2.16
CA THR A 20 12.25 1.23 1.55
C THR A 20 11.21 0.21 2.02
N SER A 21 11.20 -0.98 1.43
CA SER A 21 10.31 -2.06 1.87
C SER A 21 10.56 -2.49 3.33
N ALA A 22 11.76 -2.30 3.86
CA ALA A 22 12.08 -2.58 5.27
C ALA A 22 11.40 -1.60 6.25
N ASP A 23 11.00 -0.43 5.79
CA ASP A 23 10.29 0.57 6.59
C ASP A 23 8.78 0.32 6.68
N VAL A 24 8.24 -0.64 5.93
CA VAL A 24 6.80 -0.92 5.83
C VAL A 24 6.32 -1.67 7.06
N SER A 25 5.32 -1.13 7.76
CA SER A 25 4.58 -1.80 8.83
C SER A 25 3.21 -2.30 8.38
N ALA A 26 2.62 -1.71 7.34
CA ALA A 26 1.43 -2.25 6.71
C ALA A 26 1.37 -1.87 5.23
N ILE A 27 0.77 -2.74 4.44
CA ILE A 27 0.39 -2.51 3.05
C ILE A 27 -1.05 -2.93 2.85
N SER A 28 -1.82 -2.14 2.11
CA SER A 28 -3.13 -2.54 1.63
C SER A 28 -3.26 -2.22 0.15
N PHE A 29 -3.86 -3.15 -0.57
CA PHE A 29 -4.21 -2.97 -1.97
C PHE A 29 -5.67 -3.34 -2.17
N SER A 30 -6.42 -2.44 -2.78
CA SER A 30 -7.84 -2.67 -3.06
C SER A 30 -8.22 -2.26 -4.47
N CYS A 31 -9.17 -2.98 -5.02
CA CYS A 31 -9.93 -2.60 -6.19
C CYS A 31 -11.37 -2.35 -5.76
N SER A 32 -11.88 -1.17 -6.06
CA SER A 32 -13.30 -0.85 -5.93
C SER A 32 -13.92 -0.87 -7.32
N SER A 33 -14.94 -1.69 -7.53
CA SER A 33 -15.68 -1.81 -8.78
C SER A 33 -17.16 -1.97 -8.46
N MET A 34 -18.02 -1.63 -9.41
CA MET A 34 -19.46 -1.94 -9.32
C MET A 34 -19.71 -3.45 -9.53
N SER A 35 -18.75 -4.17 -10.09
CA SER A 35 -18.81 -5.62 -10.22
C SER A 35 -18.47 -6.31 -8.91
N TYR A 36 -19.32 -7.26 -8.50
CA TYR A 36 -19.12 -8.05 -7.30
C TYR A 36 -17.81 -8.85 -7.32
N THR A 37 -17.44 -9.38 -8.49
CA THR A 37 -16.24 -10.21 -8.67
C THR A 37 -14.95 -9.39 -8.77
N ASP A 38 -15.05 -8.14 -9.24
CA ASP A 38 -13.88 -7.30 -9.49
C ASP A 38 -13.49 -6.44 -8.29
N SER A 39 -14.32 -6.43 -7.25
CA SER A 39 -14.02 -5.73 -6.00
C SER A 39 -13.28 -6.64 -5.04
N TYR A 40 -12.12 -6.19 -4.57
CA TYR A 40 -11.31 -6.93 -3.59
C TYR A 40 -10.48 -6.00 -2.72
N ILE A 41 -10.09 -6.51 -1.56
CA ILE A 41 -9.11 -5.88 -0.68
C ILE A 41 -8.21 -6.94 -0.06
N TYR A 42 -6.92 -6.65 -0.04
CA TYR A 42 -5.89 -7.41 0.64
C TYR A 42 -5.09 -6.47 1.53
N SER A 43 -4.82 -6.88 2.76
CA SER A 43 -4.00 -6.10 3.70
C SER A 43 -3.03 -6.99 4.43
N LEU A 44 -1.79 -6.56 4.51
CA LEU A 44 -0.73 -7.15 5.32
C LEU A 44 -0.30 -6.13 6.37
N LYS A 45 -0.24 -6.52 7.63
CA LYS A 45 0.17 -5.64 8.74
C LYS A 45 1.09 -6.36 9.70
N LYS A 46 2.01 -5.61 10.30
CA LYS A 46 2.93 -6.08 11.32
C LYS A 46 2.50 -5.58 12.68
N GLU A 47 2.30 -6.47 13.62
CA GLU A 47 1.96 -6.19 15.00
C GLU A 47 2.82 -7.05 15.93
N ASN A 48 3.51 -6.45 16.90
CA ASN A 48 4.38 -7.15 17.85
C ASN A 48 5.37 -8.13 17.15
N GLU A 49 6.04 -7.67 16.10
CA GLU A 49 6.98 -8.45 15.28
C GLU A 49 6.36 -9.64 14.51
N GLU A 50 5.05 -9.80 14.53
CA GLU A 50 4.32 -10.81 13.78
C GLU A 50 3.54 -10.20 12.63
N TRP A 51 3.35 -10.98 11.55
CA TRP A 51 2.60 -10.55 10.39
C TRP A 51 1.20 -11.15 10.36
N PHE A 52 0.22 -10.31 10.03
CA PHE A 52 -1.18 -10.67 9.91
C PHE A 52 -1.71 -10.24 8.55
N PHE A 53 -2.59 -11.05 7.99
CA PHE A 53 -3.16 -10.83 6.67
C PHE A 53 -4.68 -10.83 6.74
N ASP A 54 -5.27 -9.84 6.07
CA ASP A 54 -6.70 -9.70 5.89
C ASP A 54 -7.02 -9.80 4.40
N ALA A 55 -8.10 -10.45 4.03
CA ALA A 55 -8.56 -10.52 2.65
C ALA A 55 -10.07 -10.54 2.55
N ASN A 56 -10.60 -9.86 1.53
CA ASN A 56 -11.99 -9.94 1.13
C ASN A 56 -12.04 -9.89 -0.40
N TYR A 57 -12.45 -10.97 -1.04
CA TYR A 57 -12.49 -11.11 -2.49
C TYR A 57 -13.53 -12.13 -2.94
N SER A 58 -13.86 -12.14 -4.21
CA SER A 58 -14.75 -13.13 -4.82
C SER A 58 -14.08 -13.76 -6.02
N TYR A 59 -14.43 -14.99 -6.31
CA TYR A 59 -14.03 -15.69 -7.54
C TYR A 59 -15.06 -15.50 -8.66
N ASP A 60 -16.33 -15.54 -8.30
CA ASP A 60 -17.45 -15.49 -9.23
C ASP A 60 -18.75 -15.09 -8.49
N PHE A 61 -19.86 -15.06 -9.21
CA PHE A 61 -21.18 -14.69 -8.67
C PHE A 61 -21.88 -15.84 -7.94
N GLU A 62 -21.46 -17.10 -8.16
CA GLU A 62 -22.14 -18.29 -7.63
C GLU A 62 -21.64 -18.65 -6.22
N ASN A 63 -20.39 -18.32 -5.93
CA ASN A 63 -19.76 -18.60 -4.65
C ASN A 63 -19.82 -17.39 -3.70
N PRO A 64 -19.97 -17.64 -2.38
CA PRO A 64 -19.86 -16.57 -1.40
C PRO A 64 -18.47 -15.94 -1.43
N ARG A 65 -18.38 -14.67 -1.05
CA ARG A 65 -17.09 -13.99 -0.90
C ARG A 65 -16.23 -14.71 0.13
N VAL A 66 -14.94 -14.76 -0.17
CA VAL A 66 -13.93 -15.18 0.81
C VAL A 66 -13.56 -13.97 1.65
N GLU A 67 -13.75 -14.07 2.95
CA GLU A 67 -13.45 -13.00 3.90
C GLU A 67 -12.80 -13.58 5.14
N PHE A 68 -11.67 -13.02 5.52
CA PHE A 68 -11.02 -13.32 6.79
C PHE A 68 -10.15 -12.12 7.24
N GLU A 69 -9.98 -12.04 8.55
CA GLU A 69 -9.20 -10.99 9.21
C GLU A 69 -8.20 -11.59 10.19
N ASN A 70 -7.10 -10.87 10.41
CA ASN A 70 -6.08 -11.20 11.41
C ASN A 70 -5.50 -12.61 11.27
N LYS A 71 -5.42 -13.14 10.04
CA LYS A 71 -4.78 -14.42 9.79
C LYS A 71 -3.27 -14.28 9.94
N LYS A 72 -2.70 -14.94 10.94
CA LYS A 72 -1.25 -14.96 11.12
C LYS A 72 -0.57 -15.63 9.93
N VAL A 73 0.43 -14.97 9.37
CA VAL A 73 1.22 -15.47 8.24
C VAL A 73 2.69 -15.57 8.61
N SER A 74 3.43 -16.39 7.87
CA SER A 74 4.86 -16.57 8.10
C SER A 74 5.64 -15.30 7.69
N THR A 75 6.80 -15.11 8.29
CA THR A 75 7.74 -14.05 7.86
C THR A 75 8.15 -14.22 6.40
N GLN A 76 8.24 -15.46 5.92
CA GLN A 76 8.57 -15.76 4.52
C GLN A 76 7.45 -15.31 3.57
N ASP A 77 6.18 -15.54 3.91
CA ASP A 77 5.04 -15.10 3.11
C ASP A 77 4.96 -13.57 3.06
N ALA A 78 5.17 -12.91 4.20
CA ALA A 78 5.24 -11.45 4.26
C ALA A 78 6.41 -10.90 3.44
N ALA A 79 7.58 -11.54 3.52
CA ALA A 79 8.77 -11.15 2.76
C ALA A 79 8.53 -11.23 1.25
N ALA A 80 7.76 -12.20 0.75
CA ALA A 80 7.43 -12.29 -0.67
C ALA A 80 6.63 -11.07 -1.17
N ILE A 81 5.70 -10.56 -0.35
CA ILE A 81 4.96 -9.34 -0.66
C ILE A 81 5.88 -8.12 -0.64
N LEU A 82 6.73 -7.99 0.38
CA LEU A 82 7.67 -6.87 0.51
C LEU A 82 8.72 -6.87 -0.60
N GLU A 83 9.14 -8.04 -1.08
CA GLU A 83 10.05 -8.15 -2.22
C GLU A 83 9.36 -7.70 -3.52
N ALA A 84 8.10 -8.08 -3.76
CA ALA A 84 7.34 -7.57 -4.90
C ALA A 84 7.20 -6.03 -4.86
N VAL A 85 6.99 -5.45 -3.68
CA VAL A 85 6.97 -3.99 -3.48
C VAL A 85 8.32 -3.36 -3.87
N LYS A 86 9.41 -3.97 -3.47
CA LYS A 86 10.78 -3.50 -3.72
C LYS A 86 11.17 -3.63 -5.20
N GLU A 87 10.95 -4.80 -5.81
CA GLU A 87 11.29 -5.06 -7.22
C GLU A 87 10.57 -4.13 -8.19
N GLN A 88 9.37 -3.69 -7.83
CA GLN A 88 8.54 -2.80 -8.64
C GLN A 88 8.67 -1.31 -8.24
N ASP A 89 9.57 -0.97 -7.32
CA ASP A 89 9.74 0.42 -6.80
C ASP A 89 8.43 1.08 -6.34
N LEU A 90 7.46 0.30 -5.82
CA LEU A 90 6.10 0.77 -5.57
C LEU A 90 6.02 1.89 -4.53
N ILE A 91 6.89 1.89 -3.52
CA ILE A 91 6.94 2.97 -2.51
C ILE A 91 7.36 4.27 -3.17
N LEU A 92 8.38 4.25 -4.03
CA LEU A 92 8.86 5.43 -4.73
C LEU A 92 7.79 5.96 -5.71
N GLN A 93 7.12 5.06 -6.43
CA GLN A 93 6.00 5.42 -7.31
C GLN A 93 4.86 6.07 -6.52
N ALA A 94 4.48 5.48 -5.37
CA ALA A 94 3.44 6.01 -4.50
C ALA A 94 3.82 7.37 -3.89
N GLN A 95 5.08 7.58 -3.49
CA GLN A 95 5.57 8.86 -3.00
C GLN A 95 5.54 9.97 -4.06
N LYS A 96 5.73 9.62 -5.33
CA LYS A 96 5.69 10.54 -6.47
C LYS A 96 4.28 10.75 -7.02
N TYR A 97 3.34 9.91 -6.64
CA TYR A 97 1.97 9.98 -7.13
C TYR A 97 1.34 11.33 -6.80
N LYS A 98 0.69 11.91 -7.80
CA LYS A 98 -0.09 13.13 -7.66
C LYS A 98 -1.50 12.85 -8.18
N PRO A 99 -2.53 12.99 -7.36
CA PRO A 99 -3.90 12.80 -7.81
C PRO A 99 -4.21 13.81 -8.92
N PRO A 100 -4.99 13.43 -9.94
CA PRO A 100 -5.40 14.33 -11.00
C PRO A 100 -6.18 15.52 -10.42
N ARG A 101 -5.91 16.72 -10.93
CA ARG A 101 -6.56 17.96 -10.47
C ARG A 101 -8.07 17.98 -10.74
N ILE A 102 -8.50 17.28 -11.77
CA ILE A 102 -9.90 17.11 -12.14
C ILE A 102 -10.16 15.61 -12.08
N LYS A 103 -10.95 15.16 -11.10
CA LYS A 103 -11.53 13.81 -11.16
C LYS A 103 -12.56 13.86 -12.30
N ALA A 104 -12.23 13.27 -13.43
CA ALA A 104 -13.25 12.97 -14.43
C ALA A 104 -14.36 12.21 -13.71
N PHE A 105 -15.62 12.62 -13.89
CA PHE A 105 -16.77 11.87 -13.43
C PHE A 105 -16.76 10.53 -14.20
N VAL A 106 -16.13 9.53 -13.61
CA VAL A 106 -16.23 8.16 -14.12
C VAL A 106 -17.53 7.62 -13.54
N LEU A 107 -18.52 7.43 -14.41
CA LEU A 107 -19.83 6.88 -14.05
C LEU A 107 -19.72 5.47 -13.42
N ASP A 108 -18.63 4.78 -13.64
CA ASP A 108 -18.36 3.42 -13.14
C ASP A 108 -17.39 3.41 -11.95
N GLY A 109 -17.48 4.32 -11.06
CA GLY A 109 -16.92 4.45 -9.70
C GLY A 109 -15.82 3.49 -9.20
N GLY A 110 -15.08 2.83 -10.08
CA GLY A 110 -14.03 1.88 -9.76
C GLY A 110 -12.64 2.54 -9.69
N GLY A 111 -11.78 2.03 -8.84
CA GLY A 111 -10.41 2.50 -8.72
C GLY A 111 -9.52 1.50 -8.01
N TYR A 112 -8.22 1.67 -8.21
CA TYR A 112 -7.18 0.90 -7.53
C TYR A 112 -6.55 1.78 -6.47
N TYR A 113 -6.39 1.26 -5.26
CA TYR A 113 -5.85 2.01 -4.13
C TYR A 113 -4.73 1.23 -3.49
N LEU A 114 -3.52 1.79 -3.52
CA LEU A 114 -2.34 1.30 -2.85
C LEU A 114 -2.05 2.17 -1.63
N TYR A 115 -1.90 1.53 -0.49
CA TYR A 115 -1.64 2.18 0.78
C TYR A 115 -0.44 1.52 1.46
N PHE A 116 0.45 2.35 1.99
CA PHE A 116 1.54 1.94 2.88
C PHE A 116 1.46 2.69 4.19
N LYS A 117 1.71 2.00 5.28
CA LYS A 117 2.05 2.59 6.56
C LYS A 117 3.49 2.24 6.90
N MET A 118 4.27 3.25 7.25
CA MET A 118 5.67 3.09 7.60
C MET A 118 5.85 2.90 9.11
N ASN A 119 6.98 2.35 9.54
CA ASN A 119 7.30 2.14 10.95
C ASN A 119 7.29 3.43 11.78
N ASP A 120 7.54 4.58 11.17
CA ASP A 120 7.49 5.90 11.83
C ASP A 120 6.07 6.52 11.84
N GLY A 121 5.05 5.78 11.38
CA GLY A 121 3.67 6.21 11.32
C GLY A 121 3.29 6.99 10.05
N THR A 122 4.24 7.30 9.16
CA THR A 122 3.94 7.95 7.88
C THR A 122 3.04 7.08 7.02
N GLU A 123 2.02 7.69 6.42
CA GLU A 123 1.12 7.03 5.48
C GLU A 123 1.39 7.52 4.06
N ILE A 124 1.42 6.60 3.09
CA ILE A 124 1.59 6.88 1.67
C ILE A 124 0.41 6.24 0.93
N LYS A 125 -0.28 7.02 0.11
CA LYS A 125 -1.48 6.59 -0.62
C LYS A 125 -1.33 6.95 -2.11
N ALA A 126 -1.69 6.01 -2.97
CA ALA A 126 -1.65 6.23 -4.41
C ALA A 126 -2.73 5.41 -5.13
N GLU A 127 -3.18 5.92 -6.26
CA GLU A 127 -4.08 5.20 -7.16
C GLU A 127 -3.21 4.54 -8.25
N ILE A 128 -2.60 3.40 -7.90
CA ILE A 128 -1.66 2.67 -8.75
C ILE A 128 -2.10 1.20 -8.82
N TYR A 129 -2.18 0.65 -10.02
CA TYR A 129 -2.33 -0.78 -10.25
C TYR A 129 -0.96 -1.43 -10.47
N ASN A 130 -0.75 -2.59 -9.85
CA ASN A 130 0.40 -3.42 -10.11
C ASN A 130 0.03 -4.90 -10.09
N GLU A 131 0.10 -5.53 -11.25
CA GLU A 131 -0.31 -6.92 -11.44
C GLU A 131 0.53 -7.89 -10.60
N ASN A 132 1.84 -7.68 -10.51
CA ASN A 132 2.73 -8.55 -9.74
C ASN A 132 2.36 -8.54 -8.26
N LEU A 133 2.11 -7.37 -7.69
CA LEU A 133 1.67 -7.23 -6.30
C LEU A 133 0.33 -7.93 -6.07
N VAL A 134 -0.64 -7.71 -6.96
CA VAL A 134 -1.97 -8.35 -6.88
C VAL A 134 -1.85 -9.86 -6.91
N ASN A 135 -1.02 -10.40 -7.78
CA ASN A 135 -0.82 -11.85 -7.91
C ASN A 135 -0.19 -12.46 -6.65
N VAL A 136 0.80 -11.80 -6.06
CA VAL A 136 1.42 -12.27 -4.80
C VAL A 136 0.43 -12.20 -3.64
N LEU A 137 -0.34 -11.13 -3.52
CA LEU A 137 -1.37 -10.97 -2.49
C LEU A 137 -2.48 -12.03 -2.64
N ARG A 138 -2.95 -12.27 -3.86
CA ARG A 138 -3.96 -13.30 -4.17
C ARG A 138 -3.44 -14.70 -3.84
N THR A 139 -2.21 -15.02 -4.21
CA THR A 139 -1.59 -16.31 -3.89
C THR A 139 -1.53 -16.52 -2.37
N LEU A 140 -1.18 -15.50 -1.60
CA LEU A 140 -1.22 -15.60 -0.13
C LEU A 140 -2.64 -15.77 0.39
N ALA A 141 -3.61 -15.04 -0.16
CA ALA A 141 -5.01 -15.16 0.24
C ALA A 141 -5.55 -16.59 0.02
N GLU A 142 -5.22 -17.22 -1.10
CA GLU A 142 -5.60 -18.61 -1.37
C GLU A 142 -4.91 -19.61 -0.45
N LYS A 143 -3.66 -19.37 -0.10
CA LYS A 143 -2.94 -20.20 0.89
C LYS A 143 -3.53 -20.09 2.30
N CYS A 144 -4.10 -18.94 2.65
CA CYS A 144 -4.71 -18.67 3.95
C CYS A 144 -6.16 -19.17 4.06
N ARG A 145 -6.78 -19.52 2.96
CA ARG A 145 -8.15 -20.04 2.89
C ARG A 145 -8.21 -21.46 3.47
#